data_465609c4217962af895c148e73e96af9
#
_entry.id   465609c4217962af895c148e73e96af9
#
_cell.length_a   1.000
_cell.length_b   1.000
_cell.length_c   1.000
_cell.angle_alpha   90.00
_cell.angle_beta   90.00
_cell.angle_gamma   90.00
#
_symmetry.space_group_name_H-M   'P 1'
#
loop_
_entity.id
_entity.type
_entity.pdbx_description
1 polymer ?
#
loop_
_entity_poly.entity_id
_entity_poly.type
_entity_poly.pdbx_seq_one_letter_code
_entity_poly.pdbx_strand_id
1 'polypeptide(L)'
;YDGCVACIEEFNLPLSAEELYEKFLLYVQTVYSHDIKSIAGATDFLQELFDAGIPLAIASSTPSRAIHVALEAQGMEKFFKAVVCTEDVGGVDKAKPDVYLEALRRLGTDKAHTWVFEDAEFGVHTAQTEGFPVVALFNGKDGRDLEYMKAHSNLIAHDYRELSLARIYDYERVANQPHLGVSSAQKAFSVLVVDGAPTPSSAALVSELAACSDYVVAADRGAYICKEAGVVPDIACGDFDSAGEDTLSWIHAQKVCTIAYPQDKYETDLSLALNAACHEATRQALPLSLTLTCASGGRLDHELGVVGLLARLSTAAWRVRIVEDTFEARILSADTYAVWRLSEKDRGKTLSVLPLQEETVITENGMQWDLASRTLPLLSDEGISNVVQTDAAQIHCEKGKALVVLLAKES
;
A
#
# COMPACT_ATOMS: atom_id res chain seq x y z
N TYR A 1 36.41 16.13 -6.25
CA TYR A 1 37.69 16.78 -6.46
C TYR A 1 38.64 16.58 -5.27
N ASP A 2 38.19 16.78 -4.04
CA ASP A 2 39.03 16.65 -2.84
C ASP A 2 39.54 15.19 -2.65
N GLY A 3 38.78 14.19 -3.02
CA GLY A 3 39.22 12.80 -3.06
C GLY A 3 40.38 12.56 -4.05
N CYS A 4 40.42 13.28 -5.16
CA CYS A 4 41.53 13.15 -6.09
C CYS A 4 42.83 13.76 -5.53
N VAL A 5 42.71 14.89 -4.79
CA VAL A 5 43.86 15.46 -4.09
C VAL A 5 44.41 14.48 -3.06
N ALA A 6 43.54 13.90 -2.22
CA ALA A 6 43.93 12.93 -1.22
C ALA A 6 44.59 11.67 -1.85
N CYS A 7 44.03 11.15 -2.94
CA CYS A 7 44.64 10.02 -3.66
C CYS A 7 46.02 10.33 -4.25
N ILE A 8 46.22 11.55 -4.80
CA ILE A 8 47.51 11.96 -5.32
C ILE A 8 48.55 11.99 -4.22
N GLU A 9 48.20 12.56 -3.06
CA GLU A 9 49.09 12.66 -1.91
C GLU A 9 49.42 11.28 -1.33
N GLU A 10 48.40 10.45 -1.13
CA GLU A 10 48.56 9.12 -0.53
C GLU A 10 49.38 8.15 -1.41
N PHE A 11 49.11 8.16 -2.73
CA PHE A 11 49.74 7.22 -3.67
C PHE A 11 50.90 7.85 -4.48
N ASN A 12 51.26 9.11 -4.21
CA ASN A 12 52.29 9.86 -4.89
C ASN A 12 52.17 9.77 -6.43
N LEU A 13 50.97 10.04 -6.94
CA LEU A 13 50.68 9.89 -8.36
C LEU A 13 51.32 11.04 -9.18
N PRO A 14 51.89 10.77 -10.36
CA PRO A 14 52.50 11.78 -11.23
C PRO A 14 51.44 12.49 -12.10
N LEU A 15 50.34 12.94 -11.48
CA LEU A 15 49.20 13.58 -12.13
C LEU A 15 48.79 14.81 -11.33
N SER A 16 48.17 15.80 -12.00
CA SER A 16 47.43 16.84 -11.30
C SER A 16 46.06 16.33 -10.81
N ALA A 17 45.46 17.05 -9.86
CA ALA A 17 44.12 16.71 -9.37
C ALA A 17 43.08 16.81 -10.49
N GLU A 18 43.24 17.78 -11.41
CA GLU A 18 42.39 17.94 -12.60
C GLU A 18 42.54 16.73 -13.54
N GLU A 19 43.75 16.29 -13.84
CA GLU A 19 44.00 15.15 -14.71
C GLU A 19 43.45 13.87 -14.13
N LEU A 20 43.60 13.65 -12.84
CA LEU A 20 43.04 12.48 -12.17
C LEU A 20 41.49 12.53 -12.16
N TYR A 21 40.91 13.71 -11.91
CA TYR A 21 39.48 13.90 -11.91
C TYR A 21 38.85 13.67 -13.30
N GLU A 22 39.46 14.17 -14.39
CA GLU A 22 39.02 13.90 -15.76
C GLU A 22 39.11 12.41 -16.12
N LYS A 23 40.18 11.74 -15.70
CA LYS A 23 40.30 10.26 -15.88
C LYS A 23 39.24 9.49 -15.10
N PHE A 24 38.96 9.90 -13.87
CA PHE A 24 37.90 9.35 -13.05
C PHE A 24 36.53 9.52 -13.72
N LEU A 25 36.19 10.72 -14.19
CA LEU A 25 34.95 10.99 -14.90
C LEU A 25 34.82 10.14 -16.17
N LEU A 26 35.88 9.98 -16.95
CA LEU A 26 35.87 9.15 -18.16
C LEU A 26 35.63 7.68 -17.80
N TYR A 27 36.28 7.18 -16.74
CA TYR A 27 36.07 5.82 -16.25
C TYR A 27 34.61 5.60 -15.78
N VAL A 28 34.10 6.49 -14.94
CA VAL A 28 32.71 6.46 -14.48
C VAL A 28 31.75 6.48 -15.66
N GLN A 29 31.98 7.36 -16.64
CA GLN A 29 31.19 7.43 -17.87
C GLN A 29 31.16 6.10 -18.62
N THR A 30 32.32 5.44 -18.76
CA THR A 30 32.43 4.16 -19.43
C THR A 30 31.63 3.05 -18.70
N VAL A 31 31.77 3.00 -17.36
CA VAL A 31 31.09 2.00 -16.53
C VAL A 31 29.57 2.20 -16.59
N TYR A 32 29.08 3.44 -16.48
CA TYR A 32 27.64 3.74 -16.56
C TYR A 32 27.04 3.46 -17.95
N SER A 33 27.83 3.57 -19.02
CA SER A 33 27.34 3.30 -20.39
C SER A 33 27.22 1.80 -20.73
N HIS A 34 28.01 0.93 -20.07
CA HIS A 34 28.15 -0.47 -20.50
C HIS A 34 27.85 -1.49 -19.41
N ASP A 35 28.21 -1.22 -18.15
CA ASP A 35 28.27 -2.23 -17.11
C ASP A 35 27.17 -2.08 -16.05
N ILE A 36 26.61 -0.89 -15.88
CA ILE A 36 25.57 -0.62 -14.86
C ILE A 36 24.19 -0.86 -15.46
N LYS A 37 23.42 -1.69 -14.76
CA LYS A 37 22.00 -1.90 -15.04
C LYS A 37 21.17 -1.15 -13.99
N SER A 38 19.97 -0.69 -14.39
CA SER A 38 18.99 -0.17 -13.46
C SER A 38 18.60 -1.20 -12.40
N ILE A 39 18.27 -0.73 -11.20
CA ILE A 39 17.71 -1.59 -10.15
C ILE A 39 16.40 -2.19 -10.66
N ALA A 40 16.13 -3.46 -10.27
CA ALA A 40 14.95 -4.17 -10.72
C ALA A 40 13.65 -3.38 -10.43
N GLY A 41 12.79 -3.26 -11.43
CA GLY A 41 11.53 -2.52 -11.37
C GLY A 41 11.67 -0.99 -11.52
N ALA A 42 12.89 -0.42 -11.54
CA ALA A 42 13.07 1.03 -11.58
C ALA A 42 12.44 1.67 -12.82
N THR A 43 12.63 1.10 -14.00
CA THR A 43 12.10 1.65 -15.25
C THR A 43 10.57 1.63 -15.26
N ASP A 44 9.97 0.54 -14.80
CA ASP A 44 8.50 0.37 -14.78
C ASP A 44 7.87 1.34 -13.78
N PHE A 45 8.46 1.47 -12.59
CA PHE A 45 8.00 2.41 -11.57
C PHE A 45 8.15 3.87 -12.02
N LEU A 46 9.27 4.24 -12.67
CA LEU A 46 9.45 5.57 -13.23
C LEU A 46 8.43 5.85 -14.34
N GLN A 47 8.10 4.85 -15.16
CA GLN A 47 7.06 5.00 -16.20
C GLN A 47 5.67 5.21 -15.56
N GLU A 48 5.31 4.45 -14.51
CA GLU A 48 4.06 4.66 -13.77
C GLU A 48 3.95 6.09 -13.23
N LEU A 49 5.00 6.59 -12.57
CA LEU A 49 5.02 7.95 -12.03
C LEU A 49 4.93 9.02 -13.13
N PHE A 50 5.63 8.80 -14.25
CA PHE A 50 5.61 9.71 -15.40
C PHE A 50 4.24 9.78 -16.05
N ASP A 51 3.58 8.63 -16.27
CA ASP A 51 2.24 8.55 -16.87
C ASP A 51 1.18 9.19 -15.95
N ALA A 52 1.40 9.13 -14.63
CA ALA A 52 0.58 9.83 -13.63
C ALA A 52 0.85 11.34 -13.55
N GLY A 53 1.83 11.87 -14.30
CA GLY A 53 2.18 13.29 -14.29
C GLY A 53 2.94 13.73 -13.03
N ILE A 54 3.54 12.81 -12.27
CA ILE A 54 4.31 13.11 -11.08
C ILE A 54 5.68 13.67 -11.49
N PRO A 55 6.05 14.90 -11.07
CA PRO A 55 7.34 15.47 -11.42
C PRO A 55 8.48 14.81 -10.61
N LEU A 56 9.51 14.36 -11.31
CA LEU A 56 10.65 13.64 -10.73
C LEU A 56 11.93 14.45 -10.82
N ALA A 57 12.79 14.33 -9.81
CA ALA A 57 14.14 14.87 -9.82
C ALA A 57 15.15 13.86 -9.27
N ILE A 58 16.37 13.96 -9.72
CA ILE A 58 17.51 13.26 -9.12
C ILE A 58 18.20 14.22 -8.15
N ALA A 59 18.51 13.74 -6.93
CA ALA A 59 19.35 14.38 -5.95
C ALA A 59 20.54 13.46 -5.64
N SER A 60 21.76 13.81 -6.03
CA SER A 60 22.89 12.88 -6.01
C SER A 60 24.21 13.55 -5.59
N SER A 61 25.10 12.75 -4.99
CA SER A 61 26.50 13.12 -4.79
C SER A 61 27.38 12.84 -6.02
N THR A 62 26.84 12.12 -7.01
CA THR A 62 27.53 11.83 -8.27
C THR A 62 27.56 13.09 -9.14
N PRO A 63 28.69 13.40 -9.82
CA PRO A 63 28.78 14.54 -10.73
C PRO A 63 27.69 14.52 -11.82
N SER A 64 27.13 15.68 -12.13
CA SER A 64 26.02 15.83 -13.07
C SER A 64 26.28 15.18 -14.43
N ARG A 65 27.49 15.35 -14.96
CA ARG A 65 27.91 14.77 -16.24
C ARG A 65 27.77 13.22 -16.25
N ALA A 66 28.18 12.56 -15.17
CA ALA A 66 28.10 11.11 -15.07
C ALA A 66 26.64 10.62 -14.98
N ILE A 67 25.78 11.37 -14.28
CA ILE A 67 24.34 11.06 -14.19
C ILE A 67 23.69 11.16 -15.57
N HIS A 68 23.90 12.21 -16.32
CA HIS A 68 23.31 12.38 -17.65
C HIS A 68 23.71 11.24 -18.58
N VAL A 69 24.97 10.83 -18.56
CA VAL A 69 25.44 9.68 -19.37
C VAL A 69 24.72 8.39 -18.97
N ALA A 70 24.56 8.16 -17.67
CA ALA A 70 23.84 6.96 -17.19
C ALA A 70 22.37 6.98 -17.61
N LEU A 71 21.71 8.13 -17.48
CA LEU A 71 20.29 8.30 -17.85
C LEU A 71 20.08 8.11 -19.36
N GLU A 72 20.96 8.69 -20.19
CA GLU A 72 20.93 8.52 -21.65
C GLU A 72 21.12 7.06 -22.02
N ALA A 73 22.14 6.38 -21.46
CA ALA A 73 22.43 4.97 -21.73
C ALA A 73 21.28 4.04 -21.34
N GLN A 74 20.52 4.38 -20.31
CA GLN A 74 19.36 3.61 -19.83
C GLN A 74 18.03 4.07 -20.45
N GLY A 75 18.01 5.12 -21.27
CA GLY A 75 16.77 5.70 -21.82
C GLY A 75 15.82 6.33 -20.78
N MET A 76 16.38 6.75 -19.63
CA MET A 76 15.61 7.25 -18.48
C MET A 76 15.56 8.78 -18.38
N GLU A 77 16.29 9.51 -19.20
CA GLU A 77 16.40 10.97 -19.12
C GLU A 77 15.04 11.66 -19.19
N LYS A 78 14.12 11.13 -20.00
CA LYS A 78 12.77 11.66 -20.20
C LYS A 78 11.91 11.74 -18.92
N PHE A 79 12.22 10.94 -17.90
CA PHE A 79 11.44 10.86 -16.66
C PHE A 79 11.70 12.02 -15.72
N PHE A 80 12.90 12.64 -15.80
CA PHE A 80 13.33 13.61 -14.79
C PHE A 80 13.22 15.04 -15.27
N LYS A 81 12.48 15.84 -14.50
CA LYS A 81 12.36 17.30 -14.70
C LYS A 81 13.62 18.04 -14.30
N ALA A 82 14.38 17.51 -13.32
CA ALA A 82 15.60 18.12 -12.83
C ALA A 82 16.62 17.07 -12.36
N VAL A 83 17.90 17.41 -12.52
CA VAL A 83 19.03 16.71 -11.89
C VAL A 83 19.73 17.73 -11.00
N VAL A 84 19.93 17.38 -9.73
CA VAL A 84 20.60 18.19 -8.72
C VAL A 84 21.76 17.40 -8.13
N CYS A 85 22.93 17.98 -8.14
CA CYS A 85 24.15 17.40 -7.61
C CYS A 85 24.71 18.24 -6.47
N THR A 86 25.64 17.70 -5.71
CA THR A 86 26.37 18.45 -4.67
C THR A 86 27.04 19.70 -5.23
N GLU A 87 27.48 19.65 -6.49
CA GLU A 87 28.05 20.80 -7.21
C GLU A 87 27.09 21.99 -7.30
N ASP A 88 25.79 21.75 -7.47
CA ASP A 88 24.74 22.78 -7.55
C ASP A 88 24.52 23.52 -6.22
N VAL A 89 24.95 22.92 -5.10
CA VAL A 89 24.77 23.43 -3.74
C VAL A 89 26.09 23.73 -3.04
N GLY A 90 27.14 24.09 -3.83
CA GLY A 90 28.42 24.51 -3.31
C GLY A 90 29.28 23.37 -2.71
N GLY A 91 29.11 22.13 -3.16
CA GLY A 91 29.88 20.97 -2.72
C GLY A 91 29.40 20.36 -1.39
N VAL A 92 28.26 20.78 -0.89
CA VAL A 92 27.67 20.24 0.35
C VAL A 92 27.16 18.82 0.10
N ASP A 93 27.62 17.87 0.90
CA ASP A 93 27.23 16.44 0.78
C ASP A 93 25.81 16.18 1.32
N LYS A 94 25.30 14.95 1.07
CA LYS A 94 23.95 14.54 1.45
C LYS A 94 23.74 14.30 2.97
N ALA A 95 24.79 14.51 3.79
CA ALA A 95 24.62 14.60 5.25
C ALA A 95 23.91 15.90 5.66
N LYS A 96 23.74 16.85 4.71
CA LYS A 96 22.93 18.05 4.84
C LYS A 96 21.81 18.07 3.80
N PRO A 97 20.70 18.78 4.06
CA PRO A 97 19.50 18.69 3.22
C PRO A 97 19.57 19.49 1.91
N ASP A 98 20.67 20.18 1.65
CA ASP A 98 20.79 21.20 0.58
C ASP A 98 20.39 20.65 -0.81
N VAL A 99 20.85 19.43 -1.17
CA VAL A 99 20.50 18.83 -2.46
C VAL A 99 19.00 18.47 -2.56
N TYR A 100 18.39 18.03 -1.47
CA TYR A 100 16.95 17.72 -1.45
C TYR A 100 16.11 18.99 -1.53
N LEU A 101 16.51 20.05 -0.82
CA LEU A 101 15.82 21.33 -0.84
C LEU A 101 15.94 22.01 -2.22
N GLU A 102 17.09 21.93 -2.88
CA GLU A 102 17.26 22.43 -4.25
C GLU A 102 16.44 21.61 -5.25
N ALA A 103 16.38 20.27 -5.10
CA ALA A 103 15.52 19.41 -5.91
C ALA A 103 14.04 19.79 -5.73
N LEU A 104 13.57 19.94 -4.49
CA LEU A 104 12.23 20.42 -4.17
C LEU A 104 11.90 21.74 -4.87
N ARG A 105 12.83 22.71 -4.79
CA ARG A 105 12.67 24.02 -5.44
C ARG A 105 12.55 23.91 -6.96
N ARG A 106 13.37 23.05 -7.61
CA ARG A 106 13.32 22.83 -9.08
C ARG A 106 12.07 22.08 -9.50
N LEU A 107 11.56 21.17 -8.67
CA LEU A 107 10.29 20.50 -8.91
C LEU A 107 9.10 21.46 -8.80
N GLY A 108 9.16 22.41 -7.88
CA GLY A 108 8.08 23.36 -7.59
C GLY A 108 6.93 22.69 -6.82
N THR A 109 7.23 21.66 -6.03
CA THR A 109 6.30 20.93 -5.18
C THR A 109 6.46 21.38 -3.73
N ASP A 110 5.58 20.92 -2.83
CA ASP A 110 5.72 21.13 -1.40
C ASP A 110 6.42 19.93 -0.73
N LYS A 111 7.03 20.17 0.41
CA LYS A 111 7.84 19.17 1.12
C LYS A 111 7.02 17.97 1.62
N ALA A 112 5.81 18.21 2.12
CA ALA A 112 4.97 17.17 2.71
C ALA A 112 4.52 16.12 1.68
N HIS A 113 4.44 16.51 0.39
CA HIS A 113 4.03 15.64 -0.72
C HIS A 113 5.19 15.30 -1.68
N THR A 114 6.44 15.55 -1.26
CA THR A 114 7.63 15.23 -2.06
C THR A 114 8.41 14.10 -1.39
N TRP A 115 8.30 12.92 -1.95
CA TRP A 115 8.95 11.72 -1.43
C TRP A 115 10.42 11.64 -1.84
N VAL A 116 11.28 11.29 -0.88
CA VAL A 116 12.70 11.01 -1.10
C VAL A 116 12.92 9.51 -1.11
N PHE A 117 13.57 8.99 -2.15
CA PHE A 117 13.98 7.59 -2.28
C PHE A 117 15.48 7.52 -2.04
N GLU A 118 15.88 6.83 -0.99
CA GLU A 118 17.27 6.76 -0.54
C GLU A 118 17.68 5.35 -0.14
N ASP A 119 18.94 5.04 -0.44
CA ASP A 119 19.54 3.77 -0.09
C ASP A 119 20.61 3.90 1.02
N ALA A 120 21.14 5.09 1.29
CA ALA A 120 22.16 5.35 2.30
C ALA A 120 21.55 5.83 3.62
N GLU A 121 21.99 5.26 4.75
CA GLU A 121 21.49 5.60 6.10
C GLU A 121 21.55 7.10 6.39
N PHE A 122 22.67 7.77 6.05
CA PHE A 122 22.82 9.21 6.26
C PHE A 122 21.84 10.03 5.40
N GLY A 123 21.56 9.58 4.16
CA GLY A 123 20.59 10.24 3.28
C GLY A 123 19.16 10.07 3.77
N VAL A 124 18.79 8.86 4.21
CA VAL A 124 17.49 8.57 4.86
C VAL A 124 17.32 9.46 6.10
N HIS A 125 18.33 9.50 6.98
CA HIS A 125 18.29 10.33 8.20
C HIS A 125 18.14 11.82 7.88
N THR A 126 18.91 12.33 6.92
CA THR A 126 18.88 13.74 6.54
C THR A 126 17.52 14.12 5.97
N ALA A 127 16.98 13.33 5.04
CA ALA A 127 15.69 13.61 4.42
C ALA A 127 14.55 13.55 5.46
N GLN A 128 14.54 12.55 6.34
CA GLN A 128 13.56 12.41 7.40
C GLN A 128 13.64 13.59 8.40
N THR A 129 14.84 13.92 8.86
CA THR A 129 15.05 15.04 9.81
C THR A 129 14.60 16.36 9.24
N GLU A 130 14.78 16.56 7.93
CA GLU A 130 14.30 17.76 7.21
C GLU A 130 12.77 17.75 7.01
N GLY A 131 12.09 16.63 7.28
CA GLY A 131 10.63 16.50 7.21
C GLY A 131 10.09 16.07 5.85
N PHE A 132 10.91 15.42 5.02
CA PHE A 132 10.43 14.72 3.84
C PHE A 132 9.88 13.34 4.20
N PRO A 133 8.81 12.86 3.55
CA PRO A 133 8.49 11.43 3.55
C PRO A 133 9.58 10.66 2.78
N VAL A 134 10.00 9.51 3.34
CA VAL A 134 11.15 8.74 2.84
C VAL A 134 10.77 7.31 2.52
N VAL A 135 11.15 6.84 1.34
CA VAL A 135 11.25 5.41 0.99
C VAL A 135 12.71 4.99 1.13
N ALA A 136 13.00 4.08 2.05
CA ALA A 136 14.32 3.47 2.15
C ALA A 136 14.45 2.26 1.21
N LEU A 137 15.48 2.24 0.36
CA LEU A 137 15.82 1.11 -0.50
C LEU A 137 16.89 0.26 0.18
N PHE A 138 16.54 -0.96 0.61
CA PHE A 138 17.41 -1.84 1.38
C PHE A 138 17.64 -3.17 0.65
N ASN A 139 18.80 -3.35 0.03
CA ASN A 139 19.14 -4.56 -0.71
C ASN A 139 19.81 -5.67 0.13
N GLY A 140 20.17 -5.38 1.38
CA GLY A 140 20.78 -6.35 2.31
C GLY A 140 22.22 -6.77 1.98
N LYS A 141 22.91 -6.14 1.02
CA LYS A 141 24.21 -6.60 0.51
C LYS A 141 25.41 -5.76 0.98
N ASP A 142 25.20 -4.58 1.53
CA ASP A 142 26.22 -3.58 1.79
C ASP A 142 26.45 -3.25 3.27
N GLY A 143 25.98 -4.12 4.16
CA GLY A 143 26.23 -4.01 5.60
C GLY A 143 25.45 -2.92 6.32
N ARG A 144 24.44 -2.34 5.68
CA ARG A 144 23.53 -1.34 6.28
C ARG A 144 22.63 -1.97 7.34
N ASP A 145 22.23 -1.19 8.32
CA ASP A 145 21.35 -1.63 9.41
C ASP A 145 19.87 -1.53 8.98
N LEU A 146 19.21 -2.68 8.80
CA LEU A 146 17.80 -2.76 8.44
C LEU A 146 16.89 -2.10 9.50
N GLU A 147 17.18 -2.29 10.77
CA GLU A 147 16.35 -1.74 11.86
C GLU A 147 16.50 -0.21 11.92
N TYR A 148 17.72 0.29 11.65
CA TYR A 148 17.93 1.73 11.48
C TYR A 148 17.13 2.29 10.31
N MET A 149 17.20 1.65 9.14
CA MET A 149 16.46 2.07 7.94
C MET A 149 14.95 2.08 8.17
N LYS A 150 14.42 1.04 8.84
CA LYS A 150 12.99 0.98 9.23
C LYS A 150 12.59 2.10 10.19
N ALA A 151 13.43 2.40 11.18
CA ALA A 151 13.13 3.43 12.18
C ALA A 151 13.14 4.85 11.61
N HIS A 152 13.85 5.08 10.50
CA HIS A 152 14.07 6.41 9.91
C HIS A 152 13.44 6.58 8.53
N SER A 153 12.57 5.68 8.10
CA SER A 153 11.83 5.82 6.85
C SER A 153 10.33 5.58 7.04
N ASN A 154 9.55 6.09 6.11
CA ASN A 154 8.11 5.93 6.07
C ASN A 154 7.70 4.61 5.39
N LEU A 155 8.46 4.22 4.38
CA LEU A 155 8.35 2.95 3.67
C LEU A 155 9.74 2.35 3.49
N ILE A 156 9.80 1.01 3.40
CA ILE A 156 11.00 0.28 3.03
C ILE A 156 10.69 -0.66 1.87
N ALA A 157 11.64 -0.79 0.94
CA ALA A 157 11.55 -1.72 -0.16
C ALA A 157 12.93 -2.31 -0.47
N HIS A 158 12.98 -3.55 -0.95
CA HIS A 158 14.24 -4.19 -1.35
C HIS A 158 14.65 -3.77 -2.76
N ASP A 159 13.68 -3.52 -3.62
CA ASP A 159 13.87 -2.94 -4.94
C ASP A 159 12.55 -2.26 -5.41
N TYR A 160 12.57 -1.67 -6.61
CA TYR A 160 11.42 -0.91 -7.11
C TYR A 160 10.21 -1.77 -7.50
N ARG A 161 10.33 -3.09 -7.63
CA ARG A 161 9.20 -4.00 -7.88
C ARG A 161 8.24 -4.07 -6.69
N GLU A 162 8.72 -3.74 -5.48
CA GLU A 162 7.90 -3.66 -4.28
C GLU A 162 7.19 -2.31 -4.14
N LEU A 163 7.40 -1.37 -5.07
CA LEU A 163 6.84 -0.03 -5.04
C LEU A 163 5.80 0.14 -6.15
N SER A 164 4.76 0.90 -5.83
CA SER A 164 3.77 1.41 -6.76
C SER A 164 3.29 2.76 -6.28
N LEU A 165 2.74 3.57 -7.18
CA LEU A 165 2.13 4.85 -6.82
C LEU A 165 0.99 4.63 -5.81
N ALA A 166 0.23 3.55 -5.97
CA ALA A 166 -0.82 3.16 -5.03
C ALA A 166 -0.27 2.94 -3.61
N ARG A 167 0.87 2.24 -3.45
CA ARG A 167 1.50 2.01 -2.14
C ARG A 167 1.96 3.31 -1.46
N ILE A 168 2.44 4.27 -2.23
CA ILE A 168 2.83 5.59 -1.72
C ILE A 168 1.61 6.37 -1.26
N TYR A 169 0.57 6.43 -2.08
CA TYR A 169 -0.69 7.10 -1.71
C TYR A 169 -1.37 6.45 -0.51
N ASP A 170 -1.30 5.14 -0.38
CA ASP A 170 -1.83 4.42 0.79
C ASP A 170 -1.12 4.86 2.07
N TYR A 171 0.20 5.01 2.03
CA TYR A 171 0.94 5.53 3.16
C TYR A 171 0.54 6.99 3.48
N GLU A 172 0.54 7.89 2.49
CA GLU A 172 0.18 9.30 2.69
C GLU A 172 -1.22 9.45 3.28
N ARG A 173 -2.16 8.65 2.82
CA ARG A 173 -3.53 8.67 3.32
C ARG A 173 -3.60 8.23 4.79
N VAL A 174 -2.85 7.21 5.17
CA VAL A 174 -2.80 6.72 6.57
C VAL A 174 -2.10 7.74 7.48
N ALA A 175 -1.01 8.34 7.01
CA ALA A 175 -0.19 9.26 7.80
C ALA A 175 -0.79 10.66 7.95
N ASN A 176 -1.53 11.15 6.94
CA ASN A 176 -2.01 12.55 6.89
C ASN A 176 -3.49 12.72 7.29
N GLN A 177 -4.21 11.65 7.64
CA GLN A 177 -5.57 11.82 8.15
C GLN A 177 -5.52 12.33 9.59
N PRO A 178 -6.16 13.48 9.90
CA PRO A 178 -6.42 13.84 11.29
C PRO A 178 -7.26 12.71 11.90
N HIS A 179 -7.02 12.37 13.16
CA HIS A 179 -7.85 11.45 13.95
C HIS A 179 -9.28 12.03 14.08
N LEU A 180 -9.99 12.01 12.98
CA LEU A 180 -11.41 12.38 12.95
C LEU A 180 -12.16 11.19 13.54
N GLY A 181 -12.53 11.33 14.80
CA GLY A 181 -13.59 10.50 15.36
C GLY A 181 -14.76 10.57 14.40
N VAL A 182 -14.94 9.56 13.57
CA VAL A 182 -15.99 9.55 12.55
C VAL A 182 -17.31 9.47 13.30
N SER A 183 -17.99 10.61 13.36
CA SER A 183 -19.40 10.67 13.73
C SER A 183 -20.16 9.69 12.80
N SER A 184 -21.05 8.89 13.39
CA SER A 184 -21.88 7.91 12.66
C SER A 184 -22.76 8.52 11.56
N ALA A 185 -22.72 9.82 11.35
CA ALA A 185 -23.51 10.58 10.39
C ALA A 185 -22.74 11.02 9.14
N GLN A 186 -21.43 10.79 9.05
CA GLN A 186 -20.65 11.20 7.87
C GLN A 186 -20.88 10.23 6.72
N LYS A 187 -21.28 10.75 5.53
CA LYS A 187 -21.42 9.95 4.30
C LYS A 187 -20.07 9.34 3.94
N ALA A 188 -20.00 8.01 3.87
CA ALA A 188 -18.84 7.29 3.38
C ALA A 188 -19.06 6.88 1.93
N PHE A 189 -17.97 6.78 1.16
CA PHE A 189 -17.98 6.19 -0.17
C PHE A 189 -17.99 4.66 -0.04
N SER A 190 -19.06 4.03 -0.51
CA SER A 190 -19.27 2.59 -0.36
C SER A 190 -18.71 1.85 -1.56
N VAL A 191 -17.75 0.96 -1.33
CA VAL A 191 -17.14 0.14 -2.39
C VAL A 191 -17.38 -1.34 -2.09
N LEU A 192 -17.89 -2.06 -3.09
CA LEU A 192 -17.92 -3.51 -3.12
C LEU A 192 -16.71 -4.04 -3.88
N VAL A 193 -15.97 -4.94 -3.27
CA VAL A 193 -14.95 -5.75 -3.96
C VAL A 193 -15.44 -7.18 -4.05
N VAL A 194 -15.53 -7.72 -5.26
CA VAL A 194 -15.92 -9.12 -5.54
C VAL A 194 -14.66 -9.88 -5.88
N ASP A 195 -14.28 -10.83 -5.01
CA ASP A 195 -13.10 -11.69 -5.20
C ASP A 195 -13.48 -13.00 -5.92
N GLY A 196 -12.49 -13.83 -6.21
CA GLY A 196 -12.62 -15.05 -7.03
C GLY A 196 -12.58 -16.37 -6.26
N ALA A 197 -13.16 -16.46 -5.05
CA ALA A 197 -13.14 -17.69 -4.26
C ALA A 197 -13.70 -18.91 -5.01
N PRO A 198 -13.18 -20.12 -4.76
CA PRO A 198 -13.64 -21.36 -5.42
C PRO A 198 -15.12 -21.66 -5.17
N THR A 199 -15.63 -21.32 -3.99
CA THR A 199 -17.03 -21.45 -3.59
C THR A 199 -17.61 -20.07 -3.29
N PRO A 200 -17.96 -19.29 -4.35
CA PRO A 200 -18.42 -17.92 -4.15
C PRO A 200 -19.80 -17.89 -3.48
N SER A 201 -20.09 -16.79 -2.82
CA SER A 201 -21.43 -16.47 -2.36
C SER A 201 -22.44 -16.38 -3.51
N SER A 202 -23.71 -16.46 -3.18
CA SER A 202 -24.80 -16.49 -4.16
C SER A 202 -24.85 -15.22 -5.02
N ALA A 203 -25.26 -15.38 -6.28
CA ALA A 203 -25.48 -14.26 -7.19
C ALA A 203 -26.47 -13.24 -6.62
N ALA A 204 -27.46 -13.68 -5.82
CA ALA A 204 -28.42 -12.82 -5.15
C ALA A 204 -27.73 -11.88 -4.13
N LEU A 205 -26.85 -12.43 -3.29
CA LEU A 205 -26.07 -11.62 -2.34
C LEU A 205 -25.18 -10.62 -3.05
N VAL A 206 -24.45 -11.04 -4.09
CA VAL A 206 -23.57 -10.15 -4.86
C VAL A 206 -24.37 -8.99 -5.47
N SER A 207 -25.53 -9.29 -6.06
CA SER A 207 -26.42 -8.28 -6.66
C SER A 207 -26.98 -7.31 -5.58
N GLU A 208 -27.37 -7.80 -4.40
CA GLU A 208 -27.85 -6.97 -3.29
C GLU A 208 -26.74 -6.03 -2.79
N LEU A 209 -25.53 -6.55 -2.57
CA LEU A 209 -24.40 -5.76 -2.12
C LEU A 209 -24.00 -4.71 -3.15
N ALA A 210 -24.00 -5.05 -4.44
CA ALA A 210 -23.71 -4.11 -5.52
C ALA A 210 -24.73 -2.97 -5.59
N ALA A 211 -26.02 -3.27 -5.42
CA ALA A 211 -27.08 -2.27 -5.41
C ALA A 211 -26.97 -1.27 -4.24
N CYS A 212 -26.24 -1.65 -3.17
CA CYS A 212 -25.99 -0.81 -2.00
C CYS A 212 -24.62 -0.10 -2.02
N SER A 213 -23.87 -0.23 -3.13
CA SER A 213 -22.50 0.30 -3.25
C SER A 213 -22.44 1.44 -4.27
N ASP A 214 -21.60 2.43 -4.01
CA ASP A 214 -21.33 3.54 -4.93
C ASP A 214 -20.36 3.13 -6.05
N TYR A 215 -19.56 2.07 -5.84
CA TYR A 215 -18.55 1.59 -6.76
C TYR A 215 -18.29 0.08 -6.61
N VAL A 216 -18.12 -0.64 -7.69
CA VAL A 216 -17.90 -2.08 -7.71
C VAL A 216 -16.56 -2.41 -8.38
N VAL A 217 -15.72 -3.15 -7.68
CA VAL A 217 -14.42 -3.63 -8.16
C VAL A 217 -14.47 -5.16 -8.26
N ALA A 218 -14.08 -5.72 -9.39
CA ALA A 218 -13.95 -7.16 -9.57
C ALA A 218 -12.47 -7.55 -9.58
N ALA A 219 -12.07 -8.51 -8.71
CA ALA A 219 -10.72 -9.07 -8.68
C ALA A 219 -10.69 -10.38 -9.46
N ASP A 220 -9.94 -10.42 -10.57
CA ASP A 220 -9.71 -11.57 -11.43
C ASP A 220 -11.00 -12.37 -11.73
N ARG A 221 -11.15 -13.60 -11.21
CA ARG A 221 -12.36 -14.43 -11.35
C ARG A 221 -13.62 -13.76 -10.79
N GLY A 222 -13.52 -12.77 -9.93
CA GLY A 222 -14.62 -11.94 -9.46
C GLY A 222 -15.41 -11.30 -10.60
N ALA A 223 -14.77 -11.05 -11.74
CA ALA A 223 -15.44 -10.56 -12.95
C ALA A 223 -16.45 -11.58 -13.52
N TYR A 224 -16.12 -12.87 -13.49
CA TYR A 224 -17.06 -13.93 -13.85
C TYR A 224 -18.24 -13.97 -12.87
N ILE A 225 -17.98 -13.85 -11.57
CA ILE A 225 -19.02 -13.85 -10.54
C ILE A 225 -19.96 -12.65 -10.70
N CYS A 226 -19.41 -11.45 -10.97
CA CYS A 226 -20.21 -10.26 -11.28
C CYS A 226 -21.13 -10.51 -12.50
N LYS A 227 -20.60 -11.12 -13.57
CA LYS A 227 -21.39 -11.46 -14.76
C LYS A 227 -22.55 -12.39 -14.42
N GLU A 228 -22.31 -13.46 -13.68
CA GLU A 228 -23.35 -14.41 -13.25
C GLU A 228 -24.41 -13.75 -12.34
N ALA A 229 -24.01 -12.75 -11.55
CA ALA A 229 -24.90 -11.97 -10.70
C ALA A 229 -25.66 -10.84 -11.46
N GLY A 230 -25.37 -10.64 -12.74
CA GLY A 230 -25.93 -9.54 -13.52
C GLY A 230 -25.41 -8.16 -13.10
N VAL A 231 -24.26 -8.09 -12.46
CA VAL A 231 -23.61 -6.88 -11.96
C VAL A 231 -22.51 -6.47 -12.93
N VAL A 232 -22.56 -5.25 -13.45
CA VAL A 232 -21.48 -4.68 -14.24
C VAL A 232 -20.54 -3.95 -13.30
N PRO A 233 -19.30 -4.41 -13.08
CA PRO A 233 -18.36 -3.70 -12.22
C PRO A 233 -17.88 -2.40 -12.89
N ASP A 234 -17.51 -1.40 -12.08
CA ASP A 234 -16.91 -0.16 -12.58
C ASP A 234 -15.49 -0.40 -13.08
N ILE A 235 -14.77 -1.33 -12.40
CA ILE A 235 -13.41 -1.71 -12.76
C ILE A 235 -13.18 -3.20 -12.51
N ALA A 236 -12.39 -3.82 -13.36
CA ALA A 236 -11.91 -5.20 -13.20
C ALA A 236 -10.38 -5.21 -13.17
N CYS A 237 -9.80 -5.87 -12.16
CA CYS A 237 -8.36 -5.92 -11.89
C CYS A 237 -7.89 -7.38 -11.92
N GLY A 238 -6.77 -7.68 -12.57
CA GLY A 238 -6.18 -9.02 -12.57
C GLY A 238 -5.39 -9.32 -13.81
N ASP A 239 -4.85 -10.54 -13.91
CA ASP A 239 -4.27 -11.06 -15.15
C ASP A 239 -5.30 -11.76 -16.04
N PHE A 240 -6.51 -11.95 -15.49
CA PHE A 240 -7.68 -12.54 -16.16
C PHE A 240 -7.48 -13.97 -16.70
N ASP A 241 -6.47 -14.68 -16.25
CA ASP A 241 -6.18 -16.05 -16.70
C ASP A 241 -7.28 -17.03 -16.26
N SER A 242 -7.93 -16.75 -15.15
CA SER A 242 -9.00 -17.53 -14.57
C SER A 242 -10.42 -17.05 -14.92
N ALA A 243 -10.55 -15.90 -15.61
CA ALA A 243 -11.86 -15.32 -15.95
C ALA A 243 -12.54 -15.98 -17.17
N GLY A 244 -11.77 -16.56 -18.08
CA GLY A 244 -12.25 -17.17 -19.32
C GLY A 244 -12.60 -16.17 -20.43
N GLU A 245 -12.46 -16.60 -21.69
CA GLU A 245 -12.64 -15.73 -22.88
C GLU A 245 -14.05 -15.10 -22.98
N ASP A 246 -15.07 -15.81 -22.55
CA ASP A 246 -16.46 -15.35 -22.58
C ASP A 246 -16.70 -14.19 -21.57
N THR A 247 -16.04 -14.24 -20.41
CA THR A 247 -16.08 -13.16 -19.42
C THR A 247 -15.32 -11.93 -19.91
N LEU A 248 -14.14 -12.12 -20.50
CA LEU A 248 -13.38 -11.01 -21.10
C LEU A 248 -14.14 -10.33 -22.21
N SER A 249 -14.79 -11.11 -23.10
CA SER A 249 -15.66 -10.57 -24.16
C SER A 249 -16.81 -9.75 -23.59
N TRP A 250 -17.41 -10.22 -22.49
CA TRP A 250 -18.47 -9.51 -21.79
C TRP A 250 -17.99 -8.21 -21.15
N ILE A 251 -16.84 -8.22 -20.44
CA ILE A 251 -16.20 -7.02 -19.86
C ILE A 251 -16.00 -5.96 -20.93
N HIS A 252 -15.45 -6.34 -22.09
CA HIS A 252 -15.23 -5.42 -23.20
C HIS A 252 -16.56 -4.88 -23.79
N ALA A 253 -17.56 -5.74 -23.94
CA ALA A 253 -18.87 -5.33 -24.44
C ALA A 253 -19.58 -4.34 -23.50
N GLN A 254 -19.40 -4.51 -22.17
CA GLN A 254 -19.92 -3.59 -21.17
C GLN A 254 -19.05 -2.33 -20.97
N LYS A 255 -17.89 -2.24 -21.63
CA LYS A 255 -16.92 -1.12 -21.51
C LYS A 255 -16.42 -0.92 -20.09
N VAL A 256 -16.28 -2.01 -19.34
CA VAL A 256 -15.69 -1.99 -17.98
C VAL A 256 -14.24 -1.54 -18.10
N CYS A 257 -13.82 -0.64 -17.21
CA CYS A 257 -12.41 -0.27 -17.09
C CYS A 257 -11.62 -1.49 -16.61
N THR A 258 -10.49 -1.80 -17.25
CA THR A 258 -9.65 -2.94 -16.85
C THR A 258 -8.25 -2.49 -16.46
N ILE A 259 -7.75 -3.02 -15.37
CA ILE A 259 -6.34 -2.90 -14.97
C ILE A 259 -5.72 -4.29 -15.08
N ALA A 260 -4.97 -4.51 -16.16
CA ALA A 260 -4.27 -5.76 -16.39
C ALA A 260 -2.91 -5.75 -15.66
N TYR A 261 -2.62 -6.83 -14.94
CA TYR A 261 -1.36 -7.02 -14.24
C TYR A 261 -0.60 -8.24 -14.79
N PRO A 262 0.75 -8.24 -14.74
CA PRO A 262 1.52 -9.43 -15.11
C PRO A 262 1.19 -10.62 -14.20
N GLN A 263 1.28 -11.84 -14.72
CA GLN A 263 1.13 -13.07 -13.91
C GLN A 263 2.24 -13.19 -12.87
N ASP A 264 3.46 -12.78 -13.22
CA ASP A 264 4.62 -12.80 -12.31
C ASP A 264 4.68 -11.50 -11.49
N LYS A 265 3.92 -11.48 -10.39
CA LYS A 265 3.80 -10.36 -9.46
C LYS A 265 3.84 -10.84 -8.01
N TYR A 266 4.28 -10.00 -7.11
CA TYR A 266 4.34 -10.31 -5.68
C TYR A 266 2.99 -10.16 -4.95
N GLU A 267 2.10 -9.33 -5.49
CA GLU A 267 0.79 -9.04 -4.90
C GLU A 267 -0.30 -9.93 -5.49
N THR A 268 -1.28 -10.26 -4.66
CA THR A 268 -2.50 -10.98 -5.14
C THR A 268 -3.39 -10.02 -5.91
N ASP A 269 -4.25 -10.57 -6.80
CA ASP A 269 -5.24 -9.77 -7.53
C ASP A 269 -6.19 -9.05 -6.59
N LEU A 270 -6.54 -9.67 -5.47
CA LEU A 270 -7.31 -9.03 -4.41
C LEU A 270 -6.58 -7.82 -3.82
N SER A 271 -5.28 -7.91 -3.56
CA SER A 271 -4.49 -6.76 -3.06
C SER A 271 -4.58 -5.58 -4.05
N LEU A 272 -4.44 -5.84 -5.33
CA LEU A 272 -4.52 -4.84 -6.39
C LEU A 272 -5.93 -4.26 -6.54
N ALA A 273 -6.96 -5.09 -6.43
CA ALA A 273 -8.36 -4.63 -6.46
C ALA A 273 -8.69 -3.75 -5.24
N LEU A 274 -8.19 -4.10 -4.07
CA LEU A 274 -8.30 -3.28 -2.86
C LEU A 274 -7.58 -1.93 -3.04
N ASN A 275 -6.42 -1.89 -3.67
CA ASN A 275 -5.72 -0.66 -4.00
C ASN A 275 -6.53 0.23 -4.95
N ALA A 276 -7.17 -0.36 -5.97
CA ALA A 276 -8.05 0.38 -6.87
C ALA A 276 -9.27 0.98 -6.14
N ALA A 277 -9.88 0.23 -5.23
CA ALA A 277 -10.97 0.71 -4.37
C ALA A 277 -10.54 1.92 -3.52
N CYS A 278 -9.34 1.85 -2.95
CA CYS A 278 -8.75 2.91 -2.14
C CYS A 278 -8.47 4.17 -2.94
N HIS A 279 -7.90 4.00 -4.12
CA HIS A 279 -7.61 5.10 -5.04
C HIS A 279 -8.90 5.85 -5.41
N GLU A 280 -9.97 5.12 -5.73
CA GLU A 280 -11.24 5.75 -6.07
C GLU A 280 -11.84 6.52 -4.87
N ALA A 281 -11.81 5.96 -3.65
CA ALA A 281 -12.28 6.66 -2.46
C ALA A 281 -11.48 7.94 -2.19
N THR A 282 -10.16 7.91 -2.42
CA THR A 282 -9.31 9.09 -2.32
C THR A 282 -9.70 10.17 -3.35
N ARG A 283 -9.96 9.75 -4.59
CA ARG A 283 -10.43 10.65 -5.65
C ARG A 283 -11.77 11.31 -5.31
N GLN A 284 -12.63 10.58 -4.59
CA GLN A 284 -13.93 11.10 -4.12
C GLN A 284 -13.81 11.99 -2.87
N ALA A 285 -12.63 12.05 -2.24
CA ALA A 285 -12.38 12.76 -0.97
C ALA A 285 -13.37 12.37 0.14
N LEU A 286 -13.77 11.10 0.20
CA LEU A 286 -14.71 10.56 1.18
C LEU A 286 -14.08 9.41 1.96
N PRO A 287 -14.46 9.20 3.24
CA PRO A 287 -14.08 8.00 3.99
C PRO A 287 -14.57 6.75 3.28
N LEU A 288 -13.72 5.72 3.21
CA LEU A 288 -14.07 4.45 2.55
C LEU A 288 -14.89 3.54 3.47
N SER A 289 -15.97 2.98 2.93
CA SER A 289 -16.69 1.85 3.50
C SER A 289 -16.53 0.66 2.56
N LEU A 290 -15.62 -0.26 2.88
CA LEU A 290 -15.29 -1.41 2.06
C LEU A 290 -16.11 -2.63 2.45
N THR A 291 -16.79 -3.21 1.48
CA THR A 291 -17.39 -4.54 1.58
C THR A 291 -16.67 -5.48 0.64
N LEU A 292 -16.15 -6.59 1.16
CA LEU A 292 -15.56 -7.68 0.39
C LEU A 292 -16.52 -8.85 0.39
N THR A 293 -16.68 -9.53 -0.75
CA THR A 293 -17.48 -10.77 -0.87
C THR A 293 -16.80 -11.76 -1.80
N CYS A 294 -17.22 -13.02 -1.75
CA CYS A 294 -16.63 -14.12 -2.52
C CYS A 294 -15.12 -14.29 -2.27
N ALA A 295 -14.68 -14.05 -1.02
CA ALA A 295 -13.29 -14.10 -0.60
C ALA A 295 -12.97 -15.22 0.39
N SER A 296 -13.95 -16.09 0.67
CA SER A 296 -13.82 -17.21 1.59
C SER A 296 -14.20 -18.56 0.94
N GLY A 297 -13.94 -19.67 1.63
CA GLY A 297 -14.28 -21.02 1.13
C GLY A 297 -13.21 -21.60 0.20
N GLY A 298 -11.96 -21.19 0.37
CA GLY A 298 -10.84 -21.66 -0.43
C GLY A 298 -9.67 -22.21 0.39
N ARG A 299 -8.49 -21.81 0.01
CA ARG A 299 -7.24 -22.17 0.70
C ARG A 299 -7.10 -21.33 1.98
N LEU A 300 -6.76 -21.98 3.10
CA LEU A 300 -6.58 -21.35 4.41
C LEU A 300 -5.56 -20.20 4.39
N ASP A 301 -4.46 -20.36 3.66
CA ASP A 301 -3.42 -19.33 3.52
C ASP A 301 -3.96 -18.07 2.81
N HIS A 302 -4.83 -18.23 1.81
CA HIS A 302 -5.52 -17.12 1.17
C HIS A 302 -6.49 -16.42 2.13
N GLU A 303 -7.32 -17.18 2.86
CA GLU A 303 -8.24 -16.61 3.85
C GLU A 303 -7.53 -15.82 4.95
N LEU A 304 -6.42 -16.34 5.47
CA LEU A 304 -5.58 -15.62 6.43
C LEU A 304 -4.95 -14.36 5.78
N GLY A 305 -4.55 -14.46 4.51
CA GLY A 305 -4.06 -13.32 3.72
C GLY A 305 -5.12 -12.23 3.58
N VAL A 306 -6.38 -12.59 3.29
CA VAL A 306 -7.53 -11.67 3.24
C VAL A 306 -7.70 -10.93 4.57
N VAL A 307 -7.72 -11.66 5.69
CA VAL A 307 -7.83 -11.05 7.02
C VAL A 307 -6.68 -10.09 7.27
N GLY A 308 -5.44 -10.47 6.92
CA GLY A 308 -4.25 -9.64 7.06
C GLY A 308 -4.32 -8.36 6.21
N LEU A 309 -4.80 -8.45 4.96
CA LEU A 309 -5.03 -7.30 4.09
C LEU A 309 -6.06 -6.34 4.71
N LEU A 310 -7.22 -6.84 5.12
CA LEU A 310 -8.28 -6.02 5.71
C LEU A 310 -7.86 -5.41 7.05
N ALA A 311 -7.10 -6.12 7.88
CA ALA A 311 -6.57 -5.59 9.13
C ALA A 311 -5.60 -4.42 8.91
N ARG A 312 -4.82 -4.44 7.83
CA ARG A 312 -3.98 -3.29 7.43
C ARG A 312 -4.84 -2.12 6.93
N LEU A 313 -5.86 -2.40 6.13
CA LEU A 313 -6.76 -1.39 5.59
C LEU A 313 -7.66 -0.75 6.64
N SER A 314 -7.93 -1.41 7.76
CA SER A 314 -8.75 -0.90 8.86
C SER A 314 -8.09 0.20 9.69
N THR A 315 -7.04 0.82 9.17
CA THR A 315 -6.44 2.03 9.76
C THR A 315 -7.23 3.26 9.34
N ALA A 316 -7.29 4.29 10.17
CA ALA A 316 -7.84 5.63 9.86
C ALA A 316 -9.22 5.64 9.17
N ALA A 317 -10.30 5.87 9.80
CA ALA A 317 -11.64 6.16 9.27
C ALA A 317 -12.27 5.13 8.29
N TRP A 318 -11.69 3.94 8.12
CA TRP A 318 -12.19 2.92 7.21
C TRP A 318 -13.01 1.87 7.93
N ARG A 319 -14.18 1.60 7.36
CA ARG A 319 -14.99 0.45 7.75
C ARG A 319 -14.73 -0.65 6.76
N VAL A 320 -14.18 -1.76 7.22
CA VAL A 320 -13.94 -2.94 6.39
C VAL A 320 -14.73 -4.13 6.91
N ARG A 321 -15.44 -4.80 5.99
CA ARG A 321 -16.20 -5.98 6.31
C ARG A 321 -16.14 -7.01 5.19
N ILE A 322 -16.32 -8.27 5.54
CA ILE A 322 -16.59 -9.38 4.63
C ILE A 322 -18.05 -9.75 4.79
N VAL A 323 -18.75 -9.96 3.70
CA VAL A 323 -20.14 -10.42 3.71
C VAL A 323 -20.24 -11.62 2.78
N GLU A 324 -20.59 -12.76 3.36
CA GLU A 324 -20.82 -14.01 2.66
C GLU A 324 -22.22 -14.57 3.02
N ASP A 325 -22.73 -15.51 2.27
CA ASP A 325 -24.03 -16.14 2.59
C ASP A 325 -24.08 -16.74 4.00
N THR A 326 -22.94 -17.18 4.51
CA THR A 326 -22.81 -17.89 5.79
C THR A 326 -22.38 -17.02 6.97
N PHE A 327 -21.83 -15.83 6.72
CA PHE A 327 -21.38 -14.93 7.80
C PHE A 327 -21.21 -13.49 7.32
N GLU A 328 -21.20 -12.56 8.29
CA GLU A 328 -20.64 -11.24 8.16
C GLU A 328 -19.45 -11.11 9.12
N ALA A 329 -18.31 -10.61 8.63
CA ALA A 329 -17.15 -10.33 9.47
C ALA A 329 -16.72 -8.87 9.35
N ARG A 330 -16.25 -8.28 10.45
CA ARG A 330 -15.76 -6.89 10.51
C ARG A 330 -14.42 -6.83 11.21
N ILE A 331 -13.56 -5.94 10.74
CA ILE A 331 -12.38 -5.55 11.50
C ILE A 331 -12.77 -4.38 12.40
N LEU A 332 -12.72 -4.58 13.71
CA LEU A 332 -12.81 -3.51 14.69
C LEU A 332 -11.43 -3.04 15.07
N SER A 333 -11.25 -1.74 15.14
CA SER A 333 -10.00 -1.09 15.54
C SER A 333 -10.31 0.02 16.53
N ALA A 334 -9.60 0.05 17.65
CA ALA A 334 -9.75 1.07 18.67
C ALA A 334 -9.51 2.49 18.11
N ASP A 335 -8.65 2.61 17.10
CA ASP A 335 -8.26 3.91 16.54
C ASP A 335 -9.29 4.47 15.54
N THR A 336 -10.21 3.63 14.99
CA THR A 336 -11.06 4.04 13.87
C THR A 336 -12.50 3.60 14.00
N TYR A 337 -12.77 2.31 13.80
CA TYR A 337 -14.10 1.72 13.88
C TYR A 337 -14.16 0.73 15.05
N ALA A 338 -14.31 1.26 16.25
CA ALA A 338 -14.14 0.49 17.48
C ALA A 338 -15.39 -0.33 17.89
N VAL A 339 -16.60 0.02 17.41
CA VAL A 339 -17.83 -0.56 17.94
C VAL A 339 -18.71 -1.13 16.83
N TRP A 340 -19.11 -2.40 16.99
CA TRP A 340 -20.17 -2.99 16.21
C TRP A 340 -21.42 -3.18 17.08
N ARG A 341 -22.49 -2.48 16.74
CA ARG A 341 -23.82 -2.65 17.35
C ARG A 341 -24.63 -3.63 16.53
N LEU A 342 -25.17 -4.62 17.20
CA LEU A 342 -26.05 -5.64 16.64
C LEU A 342 -27.51 -5.18 16.75
N SER A 343 -28.41 -5.89 16.09
CA SER A 343 -29.83 -5.58 16.01
C SER A 343 -30.68 -6.78 16.43
N GLU A 344 -31.97 -6.59 16.56
CA GLU A 344 -32.92 -7.67 16.89
C GLU A 344 -32.81 -8.88 15.97
N LYS A 345 -32.56 -8.67 14.66
CA LYS A 345 -32.37 -9.74 13.67
C LYS A 345 -31.16 -10.65 13.95
N ASP A 346 -30.22 -10.15 14.77
CA ASP A 346 -28.98 -10.87 15.07
C ASP A 346 -29.08 -11.72 16.33
N ARG A 347 -30.19 -11.60 17.07
CA ARG A 347 -30.44 -12.37 18.28
C ARG A 347 -30.43 -13.86 18.01
N GLY A 348 -29.71 -14.61 18.84
CA GLY A 348 -29.52 -16.05 18.76
C GLY A 348 -28.49 -16.49 17.71
N LYS A 349 -27.84 -15.56 17.00
CA LYS A 349 -26.70 -15.87 16.14
C LYS A 349 -25.43 -16.10 16.96
N THR A 350 -24.55 -16.94 16.43
CA THR A 350 -23.20 -17.14 16.98
C THR A 350 -22.30 -16.00 16.54
N LEU A 351 -21.53 -15.48 17.49
CA LEU A 351 -20.53 -14.44 17.25
C LEU A 351 -19.17 -14.88 17.81
N SER A 352 -18.12 -14.60 17.07
CA SER A 352 -16.75 -14.86 17.49
C SER A 352 -15.90 -13.61 17.37
N VAL A 353 -15.04 -13.36 18.36
CA VAL A 353 -14.04 -12.30 18.36
C VAL A 353 -12.66 -12.91 18.37
N LEU A 354 -11.83 -12.56 17.39
CA LEU A 354 -10.46 -13.02 17.28
C LEU A 354 -9.52 -11.78 17.32
N PRO A 355 -8.74 -11.62 18.38
CA PRO A 355 -7.74 -10.55 18.45
C PRO A 355 -6.69 -10.68 17.35
N LEU A 356 -6.39 -9.58 16.68
CA LEU A 356 -5.39 -9.52 15.60
C LEU A 356 -4.07 -8.86 16.04
N GLN A 357 -3.98 -8.49 17.31
CA GLN A 357 -2.78 -7.92 17.94
C GLN A 357 -2.67 -8.42 19.37
N GLU A 358 -1.46 -8.41 19.90
CA GLU A 358 -1.23 -8.65 21.34
C GLU A 358 -1.90 -7.56 22.17
N GLU A 359 -2.28 -7.91 23.39
CA GLU A 359 -2.93 -7.01 24.35
C GLU A 359 -4.19 -6.30 23.79
N THR A 360 -4.91 -6.93 22.89
CA THR A 360 -6.20 -6.40 22.42
C THR A 360 -7.21 -6.42 23.54
N VAL A 361 -7.90 -5.30 23.79
CA VAL A 361 -8.91 -5.20 24.86
C VAL A 361 -10.30 -5.13 24.24
N ILE A 362 -11.16 -6.06 24.67
CA ILE A 362 -12.52 -6.24 24.15
C ILE A 362 -13.54 -6.12 25.30
N THR A 363 -14.61 -5.40 25.00
CA THR A 363 -15.87 -5.45 25.78
C THR A 363 -17.00 -5.98 24.89
N GLU A 364 -17.70 -6.99 25.37
CA GLU A 364 -18.93 -7.52 24.80
C GLU A 364 -20.08 -7.33 25.77
N ASN A 365 -21.17 -6.75 25.30
CA ASN A 365 -22.38 -6.55 26.10
C ASN A 365 -23.57 -7.14 25.38
N GLY A 366 -24.49 -7.75 26.13
CA GLY A 366 -25.71 -8.36 25.60
C GLY A 366 -25.49 -9.69 24.93
N MET A 367 -24.39 -10.36 25.27
CA MET A 367 -24.03 -11.69 24.81
C MET A 367 -24.37 -12.74 25.87
N GLN A 368 -24.27 -14.02 25.53
CA GLN A 368 -24.44 -15.09 26.52
C GLN A 368 -23.33 -15.06 27.58
N TRP A 369 -22.12 -14.70 27.18
CA TRP A 369 -20.98 -14.50 28.05
C TRP A 369 -20.39 -13.10 27.76
N ASP A 370 -20.80 -12.11 28.55
CA ASP A 370 -20.29 -10.75 28.42
C ASP A 370 -18.80 -10.69 28.81
N LEU A 371 -18.05 -9.87 28.09
CA LEU A 371 -16.66 -9.52 28.42
C LEU A 371 -16.60 -8.06 28.87
N ALA A 372 -15.92 -7.80 29.99
CA ALA A 372 -15.73 -6.43 30.51
C ALA A 372 -14.24 -6.04 30.44
N SER A 373 -13.88 -5.21 29.47
CA SER A 373 -12.50 -4.76 29.23
C SER A 373 -11.48 -5.88 29.34
N ARG A 374 -11.78 -7.00 28.71
CA ARG A 374 -10.96 -8.22 28.74
C ARG A 374 -9.77 -8.07 27.82
N THR A 375 -8.56 -8.17 28.37
CA THR A 375 -7.35 -8.26 27.57
C THR A 375 -7.18 -9.66 27.01
N LEU A 376 -7.13 -9.78 25.70
CA LEU A 376 -7.00 -11.04 24.96
C LEU A 376 -5.66 -11.08 24.22
N PRO A 377 -4.89 -12.16 24.29
CA PRO A 377 -3.70 -12.36 23.47
C PRO A 377 -4.06 -12.57 22.00
N LEU A 378 -3.08 -12.41 21.13
CA LEU A 378 -3.23 -12.62 19.69
C LEU A 378 -3.89 -13.99 19.39
N LEU A 379 -4.94 -13.99 18.56
CA LEU A 379 -5.70 -15.20 18.15
C LEU A 379 -6.22 -16.04 19.32
N SER A 380 -6.49 -15.42 20.47
CA SER A 380 -7.10 -16.11 21.62
C SER A 380 -8.44 -16.76 21.23
N ASP A 381 -8.72 -17.93 21.82
CA ASP A 381 -9.98 -18.66 21.68
C ASP A 381 -11.05 -18.23 22.69
N GLU A 382 -10.73 -17.38 23.65
CA GLU A 382 -11.66 -16.92 24.70
C GLU A 382 -12.89 -16.18 24.15
N GLY A 383 -12.80 -15.58 22.96
CA GLY A 383 -13.90 -14.84 22.29
C GLY A 383 -14.68 -15.66 21.27
N ILE A 384 -14.48 -16.98 21.16
CA ILE A 384 -15.06 -17.80 20.11
C ILE A 384 -16.41 -18.40 20.54
N SER A 385 -17.36 -18.41 19.58
CA SER A 385 -18.68 -19.08 19.73
C SER A 385 -19.57 -18.51 20.83
N ASN A 386 -19.50 -17.21 21.09
CA ASN A 386 -20.48 -16.52 21.92
C ASN A 386 -21.84 -16.42 21.21
N VAL A 387 -22.90 -16.13 21.92
CA VAL A 387 -24.27 -16.06 21.38
C VAL A 387 -24.90 -14.69 21.70
N VAL A 388 -25.48 -14.06 20.69
CA VAL A 388 -26.18 -12.79 20.83
C VAL A 388 -27.48 -12.99 21.61
N GLN A 389 -27.63 -12.34 22.77
CA GLN A 389 -28.81 -12.53 23.65
C GLN A 389 -29.81 -11.39 23.56
N THR A 390 -29.34 -10.17 23.32
CA THR A 390 -30.20 -8.99 23.32
C THR A 390 -30.16 -8.24 21.99
N ASP A 391 -31.18 -7.46 21.72
CA ASP A 391 -31.29 -6.55 20.57
C ASP A 391 -30.40 -5.30 20.66
N ALA A 392 -29.83 -5.04 21.84
CA ALA A 392 -28.88 -3.98 22.09
C ALA A 392 -27.44 -4.49 22.26
N ALA A 393 -27.16 -5.71 21.82
CA ALA A 393 -25.85 -6.31 21.93
C ALA A 393 -24.80 -5.51 21.12
N GLN A 394 -23.60 -5.40 21.68
CA GLN A 394 -22.51 -4.67 21.04
C GLN A 394 -21.15 -5.23 21.41
N ILE A 395 -20.23 -5.11 20.48
CA ILE A 395 -18.82 -5.45 20.66
C ILE A 395 -18.00 -4.15 20.53
N HIS A 396 -17.14 -3.91 21.50
CA HIS A 396 -16.23 -2.76 21.52
C HIS A 396 -14.78 -3.21 21.63
N CYS A 397 -13.97 -2.85 20.64
CA CYS A 397 -12.52 -2.98 20.66
C CYS A 397 -11.94 -1.70 21.31
N GLU A 398 -11.56 -1.79 22.59
CA GLU A 398 -11.06 -0.64 23.37
C GLU A 398 -9.56 -0.38 23.11
N LYS A 399 -8.80 -1.42 22.78
CA LYS A 399 -7.38 -1.34 22.43
C LYS A 399 -7.06 -2.37 21.36
N GLY A 400 -6.24 -2.02 20.40
CA GLY A 400 -5.76 -2.92 19.36
C GLY A 400 -6.76 -3.13 18.23
N LYS A 401 -6.77 -4.33 17.65
CA LYS A 401 -7.63 -4.74 16.54
C LYS A 401 -8.19 -6.14 16.74
N ALA A 402 -9.42 -6.36 16.30
CA ALA A 402 -10.05 -7.67 16.31
C ALA A 402 -10.84 -7.93 15.03
N LEU A 403 -10.81 -9.18 14.56
CA LEU A 403 -11.77 -9.70 13.61
C LEU A 403 -12.98 -10.19 14.40
N VAL A 404 -14.14 -9.66 14.09
CA VAL A 404 -15.42 -10.09 14.68
C VAL A 404 -16.26 -10.75 13.60
N VAL A 405 -16.66 -11.99 13.83
CA VAL A 405 -17.41 -12.83 12.87
C VAL A 405 -18.78 -13.13 13.44
N LEU A 406 -19.83 -12.75 12.72
CA LEU A 406 -21.23 -13.06 13.03
C LEU A 406 -21.73 -14.09 12.02
N LEU A 407 -22.01 -15.32 12.48
CA LEU A 407 -22.50 -16.38 11.62
C LEU A 407 -23.97 -16.15 11.23
N ALA A 408 -24.34 -16.51 10.00
CA ALA A 408 -25.72 -16.59 9.62
C ALA A 408 -26.45 -17.67 10.49
N LYS A 409 -27.75 -17.50 10.73
CA LYS A 409 -28.47 -18.58 11.37
C LYS A 409 -28.47 -19.81 10.47
N GLU A 410 -28.11 -20.97 11.03
CA GLU A 410 -28.38 -22.22 10.36
C GLU A 410 -29.90 -22.33 10.10
N SER A 411 -30.24 -22.51 8.83
CA SER A 411 -31.63 -22.62 8.35
C SER A 411 -32.27 -23.94 8.77
#